data_b9fc2382b76c51ae80eaaa60ceaa9414
#
_entry.id   b9fc2382b76c51ae80eaaa60ceaa9414
#
_cell.length_a   1.000
_cell.length_b   1.000
_cell.length_c   1.000
_cell.angle_alpha   90.00
_cell.angle_beta   90.00
_cell.angle_gamma   90.00
#
_symmetry.space_group_name_H-M   'P 1'
#
loop_
_entity.id
_entity.type
_entity.pdbx_description
1 polymer ?
#
loop_
_entity_poly.entity_id
_entity_poly.type
_entity_poly.pdbx_seq_one_letter_code
_entity_poly.pdbx_strand_id
1 'polypeptide(L)'
;MNKFIKTHDRVFYLIWCSIVTFLLISILFPLICSFSTPTLSDFKKVFTQQRYLKTILNTLIECICSTSFSVLFGYLYAYAIVKANIPFKSFFSLIPILHLVTPPFVGGLSFILLFGRQGFFTHTILNLDISLYGFWGLLISQVLCFFPVAYLICLQSLAGINQNYEQAALGMGASKLKIFFSGVIIKSCGLPKKAYK
;
A
#
# COMPACT_ATOMS: atom_id res chain seq x y z
N MET A 1 44.84 -24.33 -9.43
CA MET A 1 43.94 -23.22 -9.12
C MET A 1 42.70 -23.17 -10.03
N ASN A 2 42.79 -23.42 -11.34
CA ASN A 2 41.66 -23.38 -12.27
C ASN A 2 40.57 -24.49 -12.10
N LYS A 3 40.91 -25.65 -11.50
CA LYS A 3 39.93 -26.74 -11.30
C LYS A 3 38.96 -26.46 -10.15
N PHE A 4 39.42 -25.80 -9.09
CA PHE A 4 38.58 -25.42 -7.94
C PHE A 4 37.53 -24.33 -8.33
N ILE A 5 37.92 -23.38 -9.13
CA ILE A 5 37.01 -22.30 -9.60
C ILE A 5 35.90 -22.92 -10.48
N LYS A 6 36.24 -23.80 -11.43
CA LYS A 6 35.24 -24.48 -12.30
C LYS A 6 34.27 -25.40 -11.55
N THR A 7 34.68 -25.98 -10.45
CA THR A 7 33.79 -26.85 -9.62
C THR A 7 32.83 -25.98 -8.81
N HIS A 8 33.27 -24.83 -8.32
CA HIS A 8 32.44 -23.88 -7.57
C HIS A 8 31.37 -23.29 -8.44
N ASP A 9 31.68 -22.95 -9.69
CA ASP A 9 30.72 -22.46 -10.66
C ASP A 9 29.64 -23.50 -10.98
N ARG A 10 30.00 -24.79 -11.13
CA ARG A 10 29.01 -25.84 -11.41
C ARG A 10 28.03 -26.05 -10.26
N VAL A 11 28.53 -26.05 -9.02
CA VAL A 11 27.66 -26.17 -7.83
C VAL A 11 26.75 -24.99 -7.71
N PHE A 12 27.25 -23.80 -7.97
CA PHE A 12 26.43 -22.56 -7.99
C PHE A 12 25.33 -22.65 -9.04
N TYR A 13 25.62 -23.04 -10.27
CA TYR A 13 24.62 -23.20 -11.32
C TYR A 13 23.58 -24.28 -10.98
N LEU A 14 23.99 -25.40 -10.36
CA LEU A 14 23.05 -26.44 -9.93
C LEU A 14 22.09 -25.94 -8.86
N ILE A 15 22.61 -25.25 -7.85
CA ILE A 15 21.77 -24.64 -6.81
C ILE A 15 20.82 -23.61 -7.41
N TRP A 16 21.32 -22.74 -8.29
CA TRP A 16 20.51 -21.72 -8.93
C TRP A 16 19.40 -22.32 -9.81
N CYS A 17 19.73 -23.31 -10.64
CA CYS A 17 18.74 -24.03 -11.44
C CYS A 17 17.70 -24.76 -10.57
N SER A 18 18.13 -25.37 -9.46
CA SER A 18 17.22 -26.02 -8.52
C SER A 18 16.21 -25.03 -7.91
N ILE A 19 16.68 -23.86 -7.47
CA ILE A 19 15.83 -22.81 -6.91
C ILE A 19 14.85 -22.28 -7.98
N VAL A 20 15.35 -21.98 -9.18
CA VAL A 20 14.49 -21.49 -10.28
C VAL A 20 13.45 -22.53 -10.67
N THR A 21 13.84 -23.80 -10.80
CA THR A 21 12.92 -24.89 -11.13
C THR A 21 11.85 -25.05 -10.04
N PHE A 22 12.25 -25.02 -8.78
CA PHE A 22 11.32 -25.07 -7.65
C PHE A 22 10.31 -23.90 -7.67
N LEU A 23 10.79 -22.68 -7.90
CA LEU A 23 9.92 -21.49 -8.00
C LEU A 23 8.96 -21.59 -9.19
N LEU A 24 9.46 -22.02 -10.35
CA LEU A 24 8.63 -22.21 -11.53
C LEU A 24 7.53 -23.24 -11.31
N ILE A 25 7.86 -24.41 -10.74
CA ILE A 25 6.87 -25.44 -10.42
C ILE A 25 5.87 -24.91 -9.38
N SER A 26 6.33 -24.26 -8.32
CA SER A 26 5.47 -23.74 -7.26
C SER A 26 4.50 -22.66 -7.75
N ILE A 27 4.85 -21.91 -8.78
CA ILE A 27 4.00 -20.87 -9.35
C ILE A 27 3.14 -21.43 -10.50
N LEU A 28 3.77 -22.14 -11.45
CA LEU A 28 3.07 -22.60 -12.66
C LEU A 28 2.08 -23.74 -12.38
N PHE A 29 2.41 -24.65 -11.48
CA PHE A 29 1.53 -25.77 -11.16
C PHE A 29 0.18 -25.36 -10.59
N PRO A 30 0.07 -24.51 -9.54
CA PRO A 30 -1.21 -24.01 -9.07
C PRO A 30 -1.96 -23.17 -10.11
N LEU A 31 -1.22 -22.43 -10.94
CA LEU A 31 -1.80 -21.58 -11.98
C LEU A 31 -2.42 -22.44 -13.08
N ILE A 32 -1.72 -23.47 -13.56
CA ILE A 32 -2.25 -24.44 -14.54
C ILE A 32 -3.48 -25.17 -13.97
N CYS A 33 -3.41 -25.64 -12.72
CA CYS A 33 -4.56 -26.29 -12.06
C CYS A 33 -5.76 -25.34 -11.97
N SER A 34 -5.53 -24.07 -11.64
CA SER A 34 -6.59 -23.07 -11.52
C SER A 34 -7.28 -22.79 -12.85
N PHE A 35 -6.54 -22.83 -13.96
CA PHE A 35 -7.13 -22.63 -15.30
C PHE A 35 -7.67 -23.90 -15.96
N SER A 36 -7.21 -25.07 -15.58
CA SER A 36 -7.67 -26.34 -16.16
C SER A 36 -8.96 -26.89 -15.50
N THR A 37 -9.25 -26.48 -14.28
CA THR A 37 -10.46 -26.93 -13.54
C THR A 37 -11.76 -26.24 -13.99
N PRO A 38 -11.80 -24.91 -14.28
CA PRO A 38 -13.05 -24.26 -14.68
C PRO A 38 -13.47 -24.62 -16.11
N THR A 39 -14.76 -24.90 -16.29
CA THR A 39 -15.36 -25.09 -17.59
C THR A 39 -15.77 -23.75 -18.19
N LEU A 40 -15.88 -23.66 -19.52
CA LEU A 40 -16.41 -22.46 -20.22
C LEU A 40 -17.76 -22.00 -19.67
N SER A 41 -18.58 -22.94 -19.20
CA SER A 41 -19.86 -22.64 -18.55
C SER A 41 -19.69 -21.89 -17.22
N ASP A 42 -18.59 -22.11 -16.51
CA ASP A 42 -18.33 -21.44 -15.23
C ASP A 42 -17.87 -20.01 -15.46
N PHE A 43 -17.06 -19.75 -16.46
CA PHE A 43 -16.75 -18.40 -16.90
C PHE A 43 -18.02 -17.63 -17.31
N LYS A 44 -18.92 -18.27 -18.07
CA LYS A 44 -20.18 -17.64 -18.47
C LYS A 44 -21.05 -17.31 -17.25
N LYS A 45 -21.08 -18.15 -16.22
CA LYS A 45 -21.81 -17.88 -14.95
C LYS A 45 -21.29 -16.63 -14.25
N VAL A 46 -19.97 -16.38 -14.23
CA VAL A 46 -19.37 -15.19 -13.62
C VAL A 46 -19.93 -13.91 -14.22
N PHE A 47 -20.10 -13.87 -15.56
CA PHE A 47 -20.61 -12.70 -16.26
C PHE A 47 -22.15 -12.62 -16.33
N THR A 48 -22.83 -13.72 -16.09
CA THR A 48 -24.31 -13.78 -16.24
C THR A 48 -25.00 -13.70 -14.90
N GLN A 49 -24.41 -14.24 -13.82
CA GLN A 49 -25.04 -14.23 -12.50
C GLN A 49 -24.82 -12.89 -11.79
N GLN A 50 -25.90 -12.24 -11.46
CA GLN A 50 -25.94 -10.94 -10.79
C GLN A 50 -25.15 -10.91 -9.47
N ARG A 51 -25.05 -12.05 -8.78
CA ARG A 51 -24.28 -12.19 -7.55
C ARG A 51 -22.80 -11.90 -7.76
N TYR A 52 -22.17 -12.49 -8.80
CA TYR A 52 -20.75 -12.29 -9.09
C TYR A 52 -20.47 -10.87 -9.57
N LEU A 53 -21.31 -10.32 -10.43
CA LEU A 53 -21.19 -8.93 -10.89
C LEU A 53 -21.26 -7.94 -9.72
N LYS A 54 -22.22 -8.16 -8.79
CA LYS A 54 -22.33 -7.33 -7.59
C LYS A 54 -21.09 -7.44 -6.69
N THR A 55 -20.54 -8.65 -6.55
CA THR A 55 -19.30 -8.86 -5.78
C THR A 55 -18.11 -8.13 -6.42
N ILE A 56 -17.95 -8.22 -7.74
CA ILE A 56 -16.90 -7.52 -8.48
C ILE A 56 -17.03 -6.00 -8.30
N LEU A 57 -18.24 -5.45 -8.46
CA LEU A 57 -18.47 -4.03 -8.26
C LEU A 57 -18.17 -3.58 -6.84
N ASN A 58 -18.61 -4.31 -5.83
CA ASN A 58 -18.34 -3.99 -4.44
C ASN A 58 -16.83 -4.01 -4.14
N THR A 59 -16.10 -4.99 -4.68
CA THR A 59 -14.65 -5.07 -4.54
C THR A 59 -13.95 -3.89 -5.23
N LEU A 60 -14.38 -3.51 -6.42
CA LEU A 60 -13.83 -2.35 -7.13
C LEU A 60 -14.05 -1.05 -6.36
N ILE A 61 -15.26 -0.83 -5.86
CA ILE A 61 -15.60 0.35 -5.05
C ILE A 61 -14.73 0.38 -3.80
N GLU A 62 -14.61 -0.76 -3.13
CA GLU A 62 -13.83 -0.88 -1.91
C GLU A 62 -12.34 -0.60 -2.18
N CYS A 63 -11.74 -1.18 -3.22
CA CYS A 63 -10.35 -0.92 -3.60
C CYS A 63 -10.09 0.55 -3.97
N ILE A 64 -11.01 1.19 -4.70
CA ILE A 64 -10.89 2.61 -5.05
C ILE A 64 -10.97 3.48 -3.78
N CYS A 65 -11.93 3.21 -2.91
CA CYS A 65 -12.08 3.95 -1.66
C CYS A 65 -10.87 3.77 -0.74
N SER A 66 -10.45 2.52 -0.49
CA SER A 66 -9.32 2.24 0.41
C SER A 66 -8.01 2.85 -0.09
N THR A 67 -7.75 2.77 -1.40
CA THR A 67 -6.57 3.38 -2.01
C THR A 67 -6.62 4.90 -1.90
N SER A 68 -7.77 5.51 -2.23
CA SER A 68 -7.93 6.97 -2.17
C SER A 68 -7.73 7.51 -0.76
N PHE A 69 -8.33 6.90 0.23
CA PHE A 69 -8.16 7.30 1.63
C PHE A 69 -6.74 7.02 2.14
N SER A 70 -6.13 5.91 1.79
CA SER A 70 -4.76 5.60 2.19
C SER A 70 -3.75 6.61 1.64
N VAL A 71 -3.90 6.98 0.37
CA VAL A 71 -3.04 7.99 -0.27
C VAL A 71 -3.29 9.37 0.33
N LEU A 72 -4.55 9.74 0.55
CA LEU A 72 -4.91 11.02 1.16
C LEU A 72 -4.31 11.17 2.56
N PHE A 73 -4.53 10.20 3.44
CA PHE A 73 -3.99 10.23 4.80
C PHE A 73 -2.46 10.11 4.81
N GLY A 74 -1.88 9.25 3.96
CA GLY A 74 -0.44 9.13 3.81
C GLY A 74 0.22 10.44 3.39
N TYR A 75 -0.39 11.12 2.42
CA TYR A 75 0.07 12.43 1.98
C TYR A 75 -0.06 13.52 3.06
N LEU A 76 -1.22 13.62 3.70
CA LEU A 76 -1.46 14.61 4.76
C LEU A 76 -0.47 14.41 5.92
N TYR A 77 -0.25 13.16 6.31
CA TYR A 77 0.70 12.84 7.37
C TYR A 77 2.15 13.15 6.96
N ALA A 78 2.56 12.77 5.75
CA ALA A 78 3.88 13.10 5.22
C ALA A 78 4.10 14.62 5.12
N TYR A 79 3.08 15.35 4.68
CA TYR A 79 3.12 16.81 4.59
C TYR A 79 3.29 17.44 5.98
N ALA A 80 2.53 16.97 6.97
CA ALA A 80 2.66 17.42 8.36
C ALA A 80 4.07 17.15 8.90
N ILE A 81 4.61 15.94 8.67
CA ILE A 81 5.97 15.59 9.09
C ILE A 81 7.02 16.45 8.40
N VAL A 82 6.90 16.76 7.11
CA VAL A 82 7.93 17.54 6.38
C VAL A 82 7.85 19.04 6.71
N LYS A 83 6.65 19.60 6.74
CA LYS A 83 6.43 21.05 6.75
C LYS A 83 6.08 21.63 8.11
N ALA A 84 5.45 20.88 9.01
CA ALA A 84 5.09 21.41 10.33
C ALA A 84 6.23 21.27 11.33
N ASN A 85 6.33 22.23 12.24
CA ASN A 85 7.23 22.19 13.40
C ASN A 85 6.55 21.40 14.51
N ILE A 86 6.49 20.07 14.37
CA ILE A 86 5.87 19.18 15.35
C ILE A 86 6.92 18.79 16.39
N PRO A 87 6.62 18.91 17.70
CA PRO A 87 7.49 18.37 18.74
C PRO A 87 7.59 16.84 18.56
N PHE A 88 8.75 16.26 18.88
CA PHE A 88 9.02 14.82 18.71
C PHE A 88 8.80 14.27 17.28
N LYS A 89 9.10 15.08 16.28
CA LYS A 89 8.95 14.77 14.85
C LYS A 89 9.51 13.40 14.47
N SER A 90 10.70 13.05 14.97
CA SER A 90 11.34 11.76 14.71
C SER A 90 10.51 10.58 15.24
N PHE A 91 9.90 10.73 16.41
CA PHE A 91 9.03 9.71 17.00
C PHE A 91 7.78 9.49 16.13
N PHE A 92 7.10 10.59 15.77
CA PHE A 92 5.91 10.48 14.90
C PHE A 92 6.23 9.92 13.53
N SER A 93 7.38 10.25 12.94
CA SER A 93 7.78 9.68 11.65
C SER A 93 8.03 8.17 11.70
N LEU A 94 8.36 7.62 12.86
CA LEU A 94 8.64 6.21 13.05
C LEU A 94 7.35 5.36 13.18
N ILE A 95 6.25 5.92 13.67
CA ILE A 95 5.00 5.17 13.92
C ILE A 95 4.50 4.40 12.69
N PRO A 96 4.37 5.01 11.50
CA PRO A 96 3.95 4.26 10.31
C PRO A 96 4.94 3.18 9.90
N ILE A 97 6.24 3.42 10.11
CA ILE A 97 7.30 2.46 9.77
C ILE A 97 7.22 1.21 10.65
N LEU A 98 6.96 1.38 11.95
CA LEU A 98 6.76 0.27 12.88
C LEU A 98 5.59 -0.62 12.46
N HIS A 99 4.52 -0.03 11.93
CA HIS A 99 3.39 -0.80 11.42
C HIS A 99 3.76 -1.69 10.23
N LEU A 100 4.67 -1.26 9.35
CA LEU A 100 5.15 -2.07 8.22
C LEU A 100 5.98 -3.29 8.62
N VAL A 101 6.63 -3.23 9.79
CA VAL A 101 7.44 -4.34 10.31
C VAL A 101 6.55 -5.42 10.94
N THR A 102 5.34 -5.06 11.38
CA THR A 102 4.41 -6.02 11.98
C THR A 102 3.82 -6.95 10.91
N PRO A 103 3.71 -8.27 11.18
CA PRO A 103 3.06 -9.19 10.25
C PRO A 103 1.60 -8.75 9.97
N PRO A 104 1.14 -8.79 8.71
CA PRO A 104 -0.20 -8.28 8.33
C PRO A 104 -1.36 -8.90 9.12
N PHE A 105 -1.26 -10.18 9.49
CA PHE A 105 -2.31 -10.85 10.26
C PHE A 105 -2.44 -10.28 11.68
N VAL A 106 -1.36 -9.82 12.28
CA VAL A 106 -1.37 -9.20 13.63
C VAL A 106 -2.17 -7.91 13.61
N GLY A 107 -2.00 -7.11 12.55
CA GLY A 107 -2.80 -5.89 12.35
C GLY A 107 -4.30 -6.19 12.24
N GLY A 108 -4.68 -7.18 11.44
CA GLY A 108 -6.06 -7.61 11.30
C GLY A 108 -6.65 -8.16 12.59
N LEU A 109 -5.92 -9.03 13.29
CA LEU A 109 -6.35 -9.58 14.58
C LEU A 109 -6.50 -8.47 15.64
N SER A 110 -5.53 -7.56 15.73
CA SER A 110 -5.60 -6.42 16.65
C SER A 110 -6.80 -5.53 16.37
N PHE A 111 -7.11 -5.29 15.08
CA PHE A 111 -8.28 -4.53 14.70
C PHE A 111 -9.58 -5.21 15.16
N ILE A 112 -9.70 -6.53 15.00
CA ILE A 112 -10.86 -7.30 15.48
C ILE A 112 -10.97 -7.27 17.00
N LEU A 113 -9.85 -7.43 17.72
CA LEU A 113 -9.83 -7.41 19.19
C LEU A 113 -10.16 -6.03 19.76
N LEU A 114 -9.78 -4.96 19.08
CA LEU A 114 -10.02 -3.59 19.52
C LEU A 114 -11.40 -3.08 19.13
N PHE A 115 -11.81 -3.33 17.88
CA PHE A 115 -12.99 -2.73 17.26
C PHE A 115 -14.05 -3.74 16.80
N GLY A 116 -13.84 -5.05 17.02
CA GLY A 116 -14.83 -6.06 16.72
C GLY A 116 -16.10 -5.95 17.60
N ARG A 117 -17.08 -6.81 17.39
CA ARG A 117 -18.37 -6.78 18.13
C ARG A 117 -18.19 -6.88 19.64
N GLN A 118 -17.20 -7.64 20.12
CA GLN A 118 -16.80 -7.74 21.53
C GLN A 118 -15.44 -7.06 21.75
N GLY A 119 -15.12 -6.07 20.94
CA GLY A 119 -13.84 -5.38 21.00
C GLY A 119 -13.69 -4.49 22.22
N PHE A 120 -12.45 -4.30 22.64
CA PHE A 120 -12.16 -3.50 23.82
C PHE A 120 -12.71 -2.08 23.73
N PHE A 121 -12.56 -1.41 22.59
CA PHE A 121 -13.10 -0.05 22.41
C PHE A 121 -14.61 -0.05 22.20
N THR A 122 -15.13 -0.94 21.36
CA THR A 122 -16.54 -0.95 20.97
C THR A 122 -17.43 -1.39 22.11
N HIS A 123 -17.13 -2.51 22.75
CA HIS A 123 -17.98 -3.10 23.78
C HIS A 123 -17.60 -2.57 25.18
N THR A 124 -16.30 -2.60 25.55
CA THR A 124 -15.90 -2.32 26.96
C THR A 124 -15.90 -0.82 27.28
N ILE A 125 -15.47 0.04 26.34
CA ILE A 125 -15.36 1.49 26.59
C ILE A 125 -16.60 2.24 26.15
N LEU A 126 -17.06 2.00 24.91
CA LEU A 126 -18.14 2.77 24.30
C LEU A 126 -19.52 2.14 24.53
N ASN A 127 -19.57 0.90 25.02
CA ASN A 127 -20.80 0.12 25.24
C ASN A 127 -21.72 0.11 24.00
N LEU A 128 -21.09 0.07 22.81
CA LEU A 128 -21.78 0.10 21.52
C LEU A 128 -21.86 -1.32 20.93
N ASP A 129 -23.07 -1.76 20.63
CA ASP A 129 -23.32 -3.03 19.94
C ASP A 129 -23.21 -2.87 18.41
N ILE A 130 -22.15 -2.19 17.96
CA ILE A 130 -21.91 -1.92 16.55
C ILE A 130 -21.05 -3.04 15.97
N SER A 131 -21.55 -3.67 14.92
CA SER A 131 -20.76 -4.60 14.13
C SER A 131 -19.97 -3.81 13.06
N LEU A 132 -18.67 -3.65 13.27
CA LEU A 132 -17.77 -3.11 12.25
C LEU A 132 -17.45 -4.12 11.13
N TYR A 133 -18.11 -5.28 11.14
CA TYR A 133 -17.99 -6.25 10.05
C TYR A 133 -18.72 -5.74 8.80
N GLY A 134 -18.11 -5.95 7.64
CA GLY A 134 -18.64 -5.53 6.35
C GLY A 134 -17.78 -4.43 5.70
N PHE A 135 -18.37 -3.66 4.80
CA PHE A 135 -17.68 -2.68 3.98
C PHE A 135 -16.84 -1.69 4.80
N TRP A 136 -17.41 -1.10 5.85
CA TRP A 136 -16.72 -0.09 6.67
C TRP A 136 -15.55 -0.64 7.46
N GLY A 137 -15.70 -1.82 8.06
CA GLY A 137 -14.62 -2.46 8.80
C GLY A 137 -13.47 -2.89 7.88
N LEU A 138 -13.81 -3.41 6.69
CA LEU A 138 -12.84 -3.77 5.68
C LEU A 138 -12.10 -2.50 5.18
N LEU A 139 -12.83 -1.45 4.86
CA LEU A 139 -12.27 -0.17 4.42
C LEU A 139 -11.29 0.41 5.44
N ILE A 140 -11.69 0.50 6.70
CA ILE A 140 -10.84 1.07 7.76
C ILE A 140 -9.58 0.22 7.95
N SER A 141 -9.72 -1.10 8.02
CA SER A 141 -8.57 -2.00 8.19
C SER A 141 -7.60 -1.93 7.02
N GLN A 142 -8.09 -1.84 5.78
CA GLN A 142 -7.25 -1.67 4.60
C GLN A 142 -6.56 -0.32 4.56
N VAL A 143 -7.28 0.76 4.89
CA VAL A 143 -6.67 2.10 4.98
C VAL A 143 -5.54 2.11 5.99
N LEU A 144 -5.73 1.54 7.18
CA LEU A 144 -4.68 1.44 8.19
C LEU A 144 -3.49 0.60 7.72
N CYS A 145 -3.73 -0.46 6.95
CA CYS A 145 -2.70 -1.34 6.42
C CYS A 145 -1.86 -0.65 5.31
N PHE A 146 -2.51 0.06 4.39
CA PHE A 146 -1.84 0.67 3.22
C PHE A 146 -1.34 2.10 3.47
N PHE A 147 -1.90 2.81 4.44
CA PHE A 147 -1.48 4.15 4.84
C PHE A 147 0.05 4.29 5.03
N PRO A 148 0.77 3.37 5.73
CA PRO A 148 2.20 3.52 5.94
C PRO A 148 3.02 3.47 4.66
N VAL A 149 2.61 2.65 3.69
CA VAL A 149 3.27 2.58 2.37
C VAL A 149 3.08 3.89 1.62
N ALA A 150 1.85 4.40 1.57
CA ALA A 150 1.53 5.69 0.96
C ALA A 150 2.31 6.83 1.64
N TYR A 151 2.38 6.82 2.97
CA TYR A 151 3.16 7.78 3.74
C TYR A 151 4.64 7.79 3.34
N LEU A 152 5.30 6.63 3.25
CA LEU A 152 6.72 6.56 2.90
C LEU A 152 7.01 7.09 1.50
N ILE A 153 6.16 6.76 0.52
CA ILE A 153 6.29 7.25 -0.85
C ILE A 153 6.13 8.77 -0.87
N CYS A 154 5.10 9.29 -0.21
CA CYS A 154 4.85 10.73 -0.12
C CYS A 154 5.94 11.45 0.65
N LEU A 155 6.46 10.87 1.75
CA LEU A 155 7.54 11.44 2.55
C LEU A 155 8.81 11.65 1.71
N GLN A 156 9.24 10.62 0.98
CA GLN A 156 10.42 10.71 0.11
C GLN A 156 10.20 11.73 -1.02
N SER A 157 8.99 11.77 -1.57
CA SER A 157 8.63 12.73 -2.60
C SER A 157 8.71 14.17 -2.10
N LEU A 158 8.13 14.46 -0.95
CA LEU A 158 8.12 15.79 -0.35
C LEU A 158 9.49 16.23 0.17
N ALA A 159 10.24 15.34 0.80
CA ALA A 159 11.58 15.61 1.31
C ALA A 159 12.58 15.97 0.19
N GLY A 160 12.37 15.45 -1.01
CA GLY A 160 13.23 15.77 -2.17
C GLY A 160 12.85 17.06 -2.91
N ILE A 161 11.87 17.84 -2.46
CA ILE A 161 11.56 19.15 -3.03
C ILE A 161 12.49 20.19 -2.42
N ASN A 162 13.25 20.87 -3.25
CA ASN A 162 14.10 21.97 -2.79
C ASN A 162 13.21 23.16 -2.38
N GLN A 163 13.41 23.66 -1.17
CA GLN A 163 12.63 24.78 -0.62
C GLN A 163 12.73 26.05 -1.48
N ASN A 164 13.81 26.22 -2.22
CA ASN A 164 14.00 27.37 -3.11
C ASN A 164 12.93 27.45 -4.21
N TYR A 165 12.45 26.29 -4.72
CA TYR A 165 11.37 26.29 -5.72
C TYR A 165 10.03 26.73 -5.13
N GLU A 166 9.79 26.40 -3.88
CA GLU A 166 8.58 26.80 -3.17
C GLU A 166 8.58 28.31 -2.90
N GLN A 167 9.73 28.85 -2.47
CA GLN A 167 9.90 30.29 -2.27
C GLN A 167 9.81 31.07 -3.60
N ALA A 168 10.41 30.55 -4.68
CA ALA A 168 10.29 31.15 -6.00
C ALA A 168 8.83 31.17 -6.48
N ALA A 169 8.09 30.08 -6.28
CA ALA A 169 6.67 30.02 -6.64
C ALA A 169 5.82 31.02 -5.84
N LEU A 170 6.10 31.17 -4.53
CA LEU A 170 5.46 32.20 -3.70
C LEU A 170 5.79 33.60 -4.18
N GLY A 171 7.05 33.87 -4.55
CA GLY A 171 7.49 35.15 -5.11
C GLY A 171 6.83 35.50 -6.45
N MET A 172 6.42 34.49 -7.22
CA MET A 172 5.66 34.63 -8.46
C MET A 172 4.14 34.73 -8.22
N GLY A 173 3.67 34.83 -6.96
CA GLY A 173 2.26 35.00 -6.62
C GLY A 173 1.43 33.71 -6.59
N ALA A 174 2.07 32.53 -6.57
CA ALA A 174 1.34 31.28 -6.43
C ALA A 174 0.73 31.15 -5.03
N SER A 175 -0.54 30.76 -4.92
CA SER A 175 -1.16 30.50 -3.62
C SER A 175 -0.59 29.27 -2.95
N LYS A 176 -0.58 29.25 -1.60
CA LYS A 176 -0.11 28.10 -0.81
C LYS A 176 -0.86 26.80 -1.16
N LEU A 177 -2.15 26.90 -1.47
CA LEU A 177 -2.96 25.74 -1.92
C LEU A 177 -2.49 25.22 -3.28
N LYS A 178 -2.17 26.10 -4.22
CA LYS A 178 -1.64 25.72 -5.53
C LYS A 178 -0.28 25.00 -5.40
N ILE A 179 0.58 25.49 -4.53
CA ILE A 179 1.88 24.85 -4.23
C ILE A 179 1.69 23.50 -3.59
N PHE A 180 0.73 23.39 -2.65
CA PHE A 180 0.37 22.13 -2.00
C PHE A 180 -0.04 21.05 -3.03
N PHE A 181 -0.98 21.36 -3.92
CA PHE A 181 -1.43 20.41 -4.94
C PHE A 181 -0.39 20.17 -6.05
N SER A 182 0.34 21.20 -6.48
CA SER A 182 1.39 21.06 -7.50
C SER A 182 2.56 20.21 -7.04
N GLY A 183 2.95 20.29 -5.78
CA GLY A 183 3.97 19.42 -5.19
C GLY A 183 3.67 17.93 -5.33
N VAL A 184 2.38 17.57 -5.27
CA VAL A 184 1.91 16.18 -5.50
C VAL A 184 1.97 15.81 -6.98
N ILE A 185 1.47 16.67 -7.86
CA ILE A 185 1.25 16.34 -9.28
C ILE A 185 2.58 16.28 -10.03
N ILE A 186 3.49 17.24 -9.81
CA ILE A 186 4.72 17.36 -10.58
C ILE A 186 5.67 16.17 -10.33
N LYS A 187 5.71 15.63 -9.10
CA LYS A 187 6.57 14.48 -8.80
C LYS A 187 5.91 13.12 -9.05
N SER A 188 4.58 13.05 -8.91
CA SER A 188 3.83 11.83 -9.24
C SER A 188 3.84 11.55 -10.74
N CYS A 189 3.94 12.57 -11.60
CA CYS A 189 4.02 12.44 -13.06
C CYS A 189 5.42 12.11 -13.59
N GLY A 190 6.44 11.95 -12.74
CA GLY A 190 7.77 11.52 -13.18
C GLY A 190 8.44 12.44 -14.20
N LEU A 191 8.05 13.71 -14.24
CA LEU A 191 8.65 14.68 -15.18
C LEU A 191 10.16 14.81 -14.90
N PRO A 192 11.01 14.61 -15.91
CA PRO A 192 12.45 14.62 -15.75
C PRO A 192 12.93 15.99 -15.26
N LYS A 193 13.94 15.97 -14.38
CA LYS A 193 14.61 17.16 -13.80
C LYS A 193 15.10 18.21 -14.82
N LYS A 194 14.96 17.96 -16.12
CA LYS A 194 15.40 18.82 -17.22
C LYS A 194 14.40 19.92 -17.64
N ALA A 195 13.21 19.98 -17.09
CA ALA A 195 12.20 20.96 -17.51
C ALA A 195 12.34 22.34 -16.82
N TYR A 196 13.35 22.54 -15.98
CA TYR A 196 13.59 23.79 -15.27
C TYR A 196 15.07 24.23 -15.39
N LYS A 197 15.55 24.39 -16.62
CA LYS A 197 16.72 25.20 -16.91
C LYS A 197 16.30 26.37 -17.76
#